data_25f0a766a358238c3f463dc0d10d5dc2
#
_entry.id   25f0a766a358238c3f463dc0d10d5dc2
#
_cell.length_a   1.000
_cell.length_b   1.000
_cell.length_c   1.000
_cell.angle_alpha   90.00
_cell.angle_beta   90.00
_cell.angle_gamma   90.00
#
_symmetry.space_group_name_H-M   'P 1'
#
loop_
_entity.id
_entity.type
_entity.pdbx_description
1 polymer ?
#
loop_
_entity_poly.entity_id
_entity_poly.type
_entity_poly.pdbx_seq_one_letter_code
_entity_poly.pdbx_strand_id
1 'polypeptide(L)'
;YDFIFTNPPFFFNDLKSKNHARNIALHDSFLNLDDLLQSIENQINKNSYFAVLLPENRVEEFIFIATQYSFYLNEIMQVKQTENHKYFRSMLLFSNQINDSVLKNKITIKIDNQYTKEFIELLKAYYLYL
;
A
#
# COMPACT_ATOMS: atom_id res chain seq x y z
N TYR A 1 -18.96 3.42 2.71
CA TYR A 1 -17.96 4.20 3.43
C TYR A 1 -17.45 5.35 2.57
N ASP A 2 -17.11 6.48 3.20
CA ASP A 2 -16.55 7.66 2.53
C ASP A 2 -15.03 7.55 2.40
N PHE A 3 -14.42 6.72 3.24
CA PHE A 3 -12.99 6.40 3.18
C PHE A 3 -12.74 4.99 3.70
N ILE A 4 -11.91 4.24 2.96
CA ILE A 4 -11.44 2.91 3.35
C ILE A 4 -9.91 2.94 3.40
N PHE A 5 -9.34 2.40 4.46
CA PHE A 5 -7.90 2.17 4.55
C PHE A 5 -7.60 0.68 4.74
N THR A 6 -6.61 0.17 4.02
CA THR A 6 -6.20 -1.22 4.14
C THR A 6 -4.67 -1.38 4.10
N ASN A 7 -4.17 -2.27 4.93
CA ASN A 7 -2.79 -2.78 4.92
C ASN A 7 -2.86 -4.30 4.79
N PRO A 8 -3.12 -4.82 3.59
CA PRO A 8 -3.31 -6.25 3.39
C PRO A 8 -2.01 -7.03 3.63
N PRO A 9 -2.11 -8.27 4.14
CA PRO A 9 -0.95 -9.12 4.31
C PRO A 9 -0.44 -9.58 2.93
N PHE A 10 0.72 -9.08 2.52
CA PHE A 10 1.44 -9.57 1.34
C PHE A 10 2.50 -10.57 1.79
N PHE A 11 2.21 -11.84 1.66
CA PHE A 11 3.21 -12.88 1.87
C PHE A 11 4.03 -13.04 0.58
N PHE A 12 5.33 -12.80 0.68
CA PHE A 12 6.24 -13.02 -0.43
C PHE A 12 6.34 -14.53 -0.73
N ASN A 13 6.25 -14.89 -2.00
CA ASN A 13 6.49 -16.24 -2.49
C ASN A 13 7.94 -16.73 -2.31
N ASP A 14 8.81 -15.94 -1.70
CA ASP A 14 10.24 -16.22 -1.59
C ASP A 14 10.61 -17.28 -0.54
N LEU A 15 9.67 -17.71 0.26
CA LEU A 15 9.86 -18.82 1.20
C LEU A 15 9.03 -20.03 0.77
N LYS A 16 9.38 -20.64 -0.36
CA LYS A 16 8.96 -22.01 -0.63
C LYS A 16 9.57 -22.91 0.46
N SER A 17 8.80 -23.13 1.52
CA SER A 17 9.19 -24.09 2.54
C SER A 17 9.22 -25.47 1.88
N LYS A 18 10.18 -26.32 2.27
CA LYS A 18 10.23 -27.73 1.83
C LYS A 18 9.03 -28.57 2.32
N ASN A 19 8.10 -27.95 3.03
CA ASN A 19 6.92 -28.59 3.60
C ASN A 19 5.69 -28.30 2.74
N HIS A 20 5.24 -29.30 1.97
CA HIS A 20 4.12 -29.20 1.02
C HIS A 20 2.79 -28.79 1.70
N ALA A 21 2.52 -29.26 2.91
CA ALA A 21 1.31 -28.93 3.66
C ALA A 21 1.27 -27.45 4.08
N ARG A 22 2.43 -26.88 4.42
CA ARG A 22 2.57 -25.45 4.76
C ARG A 22 2.42 -24.56 3.52
N ASN A 23 2.85 -25.03 2.35
CA ASN A 23 2.68 -24.31 1.09
C ASN A 23 1.21 -24.28 0.65
N ILE A 24 0.44 -25.35 0.88
CA ILE A 24 -1.01 -25.39 0.61
C ILE A 24 -1.75 -24.40 1.52
N ALA A 25 -1.45 -24.41 2.84
CA ALA A 25 -2.05 -23.48 3.78
C ALA A 25 -1.68 -21.99 3.49
N LEU A 26 -0.49 -21.74 2.94
CA LEU A 26 -0.07 -20.42 2.49
C LEU A 26 -0.77 -20.02 1.17
N HIS A 27 -1.04 -20.96 0.26
CA HIS A 27 -1.78 -20.69 -0.97
C HIS A 27 -3.25 -20.33 -0.70
N ASP A 28 -3.89 -20.95 0.28
CA ASP A 28 -5.27 -20.64 0.69
C ASP A 28 -5.37 -19.32 1.48
N SER A 29 -4.25 -18.77 1.98
CA SER A 29 -4.20 -17.50 2.73
C SER A 29 -3.76 -16.28 1.90
N PHE A 30 -3.55 -16.43 0.58
CA PHE A 30 -3.28 -15.29 -0.27
C PHE A 30 -4.56 -14.46 -0.43
N LEU A 31 -4.53 -13.25 0.13
CA LEU A 31 -5.52 -12.27 -0.23
C LEU A 31 -5.42 -12.04 -1.74
N ASN A 32 -6.42 -12.49 -2.47
CA ASN A 32 -6.53 -12.21 -3.88
C ASN A 32 -6.80 -10.71 -4.04
N LEU A 33 -6.01 -10.00 -4.83
CA LEU A 33 -6.19 -8.57 -5.05
C LEU A 33 -7.56 -8.25 -5.66
N ASP A 34 -8.09 -9.16 -6.48
CA ASP A 34 -9.44 -9.05 -7.03
C ASP A 34 -10.50 -9.11 -5.93
N ASP A 35 -10.40 -10.05 -4.99
CA ASP A 35 -11.34 -10.16 -3.87
C ASP A 35 -11.30 -8.91 -2.96
N LEU A 36 -10.10 -8.36 -2.75
CA LEU A 36 -9.93 -7.12 -1.99
C LEU A 36 -10.62 -5.95 -2.70
N LEU A 37 -10.36 -5.76 -3.98
CA LEU A 37 -10.90 -4.66 -4.77
C LEU A 37 -12.42 -4.78 -4.95
N GLN A 38 -12.93 -5.99 -5.16
CA GLN A 38 -14.37 -6.26 -5.18
C GLN A 38 -15.02 -5.93 -3.84
N SER A 39 -14.36 -6.28 -2.73
CA SER A 39 -14.84 -5.94 -1.38
C SER A 39 -14.90 -4.43 -1.16
N ILE A 40 -13.89 -3.70 -1.63
CA ILE A 40 -13.85 -2.23 -1.56
C ILE A 40 -14.98 -1.65 -2.43
N GLU A 41 -15.12 -2.10 -3.67
CA GLU A 41 -16.15 -1.65 -4.60
C GLU A 41 -17.56 -1.77 -4.00
N ASN A 42 -17.84 -2.88 -3.32
CA ASN A 42 -19.14 -3.15 -2.68
C ASN A 42 -19.43 -2.26 -1.47
N GLN A 43 -18.44 -1.63 -0.88
CA GLN A 43 -18.55 -0.91 0.38
C GLN A 43 -18.29 0.59 0.29
N ILE A 44 -17.63 1.04 -0.78
CA ILE A 44 -17.25 2.44 -0.94
C ILE A 44 -18.38 3.26 -1.57
N ASN A 45 -18.60 4.47 -1.06
CA ASN A 45 -19.56 5.39 -1.62
C ASN A 45 -19.05 6.04 -2.92
N LYS A 46 -19.96 6.63 -3.70
CA LYS A 46 -19.56 7.45 -4.85
C LYS A 46 -18.78 8.69 -4.37
N ASN A 47 -17.78 9.08 -5.15
CA ASN A 47 -16.90 10.22 -4.86
C ASN A 47 -16.08 10.09 -3.58
N SER A 48 -15.78 8.87 -3.20
CA SER A 48 -15.01 8.53 -2.00
C SER A 48 -13.64 8.01 -2.36
N TYR A 49 -12.81 7.81 -1.35
CA TYR A 49 -11.42 7.39 -1.52
C TYR A 49 -11.14 6.12 -0.76
N PHE A 50 -10.20 5.33 -1.28
CA PHE A 50 -9.55 4.32 -0.46
C PHE A 50 -8.03 4.44 -0.54
N ALA A 51 -7.37 4.09 0.55
CA ALA A 51 -5.92 4.05 0.64
C ALA A 51 -5.44 2.64 0.94
N VAL A 52 -4.30 2.27 0.35
CA VAL A 52 -3.66 0.98 0.56
C VAL A 52 -2.17 1.14 0.77
N LEU A 53 -1.62 0.39 1.72
CA LEU A 53 -0.17 0.28 1.94
C LEU A 53 0.34 -1.00 1.29
N LEU A 54 1.26 -0.88 0.34
CA LEU A 54 1.80 -2.00 -0.46
C LEU A 54 3.32 -2.10 -0.34
N PRO A 55 3.90 -3.31 -0.47
CA PRO A 55 5.28 -3.47 -0.89
C PRO A 55 5.52 -2.82 -2.25
N GLU A 56 6.67 -2.18 -2.45
CA GLU A 56 6.96 -1.44 -3.68
C GLU A 56 6.83 -2.30 -4.96
N ASN A 57 7.25 -3.56 -4.89
CA ASN A 57 7.18 -4.50 -6.02
C ASN A 57 5.75 -4.96 -6.38
N ARG A 58 4.73 -4.56 -5.64
CA ARG A 58 3.31 -4.89 -5.92
C ARG A 58 2.52 -3.68 -6.43
N VAL A 59 3.15 -2.52 -6.47
CA VAL A 59 2.47 -1.25 -6.80
C VAL A 59 1.91 -1.26 -8.22
N GLU A 60 2.72 -1.62 -9.21
CA GLU A 60 2.30 -1.61 -10.62
C GLU A 60 1.17 -2.60 -10.91
N GLU A 61 1.27 -3.82 -10.36
CA GLU A 61 0.24 -4.83 -10.47
C GLU A 61 -1.08 -4.36 -9.85
N PHE A 62 -1.00 -3.78 -8.64
CA PHE A 62 -2.19 -3.28 -7.95
C PHE A 62 -2.87 -2.16 -8.72
N ILE A 63 -2.12 -1.19 -9.24
CA ILE A 63 -2.65 -0.09 -10.05
C ILE A 63 -3.36 -0.64 -11.30
N PHE A 64 -2.74 -1.62 -11.96
CA PHE A 64 -3.33 -2.24 -13.15
C PHE A 64 -4.67 -2.92 -12.84
N ILE A 65 -4.74 -3.71 -11.76
CA ILE A 65 -5.98 -4.40 -11.37
C ILE A 65 -7.03 -3.38 -10.89
N ALA A 66 -6.64 -2.38 -10.10
CA ALA A 66 -7.54 -1.35 -9.59
C ALA A 66 -8.27 -0.59 -10.73
N THR A 67 -7.59 -0.32 -11.84
CA THR A 67 -8.23 0.33 -13.00
C THR A 67 -9.33 -0.52 -13.64
N GLN A 68 -9.27 -1.85 -13.52
CA GLN A 68 -10.33 -2.74 -14.01
C GLN A 68 -11.61 -2.64 -13.16
N TYR A 69 -11.48 -2.20 -11.90
CA TYR A 69 -12.59 -1.87 -11.00
C TYR A 69 -12.98 -0.38 -11.06
N SER A 70 -12.51 0.35 -12.08
CA SER A 70 -12.76 1.80 -12.23
C SER A 70 -12.23 2.63 -11.05
N PHE A 71 -11.13 2.19 -10.42
CA PHE A 71 -10.40 2.96 -9.44
C PHE A 71 -9.13 3.55 -10.05
N TYR A 72 -8.95 4.83 -9.87
CA TYR A 72 -7.85 5.61 -10.45
C TYR A 72 -6.94 6.15 -9.36
N LEU A 73 -5.64 6.06 -9.59
CA LEU A 73 -4.64 6.55 -8.64
C LEU A 73 -4.65 8.08 -8.58
N ASN A 74 -4.82 8.62 -7.37
CA ASN A 74 -4.77 10.06 -7.11
C ASN A 74 -3.43 10.49 -6.53
N GLU A 75 -2.89 9.69 -5.60
CA GLU A 75 -1.64 10.00 -4.93
C GLU A 75 -0.84 8.73 -4.64
N ILE A 76 0.48 8.86 -4.72
CA ILE A 76 1.44 7.85 -4.28
C ILE A 76 2.49 8.48 -3.37
N MET A 77 2.73 7.88 -2.21
CA MET A 77 3.82 8.22 -1.32
C MET A 77 4.76 7.03 -1.18
N GLN A 78 5.96 7.15 -1.73
CA GLN A 78 7.00 6.12 -1.68
C GLN A 78 7.86 6.27 -0.43
N VAL A 79 8.11 5.16 0.26
CA VAL A 79 8.82 5.12 1.54
C VAL A 79 10.13 4.36 1.40
N LYS A 80 11.23 4.94 1.88
CA LYS A 80 12.53 4.28 2.00
C LYS A 80 13.11 4.41 3.42
N GLN A 81 13.89 3.41 3.81
CA GLN A 81 14.48 3.35 5.15
C GLN A 81 15.49 4.49 5.39
N THR A 82 16.44 4.61 4.47
CA THR A 82 17.45 5.68 4.46
C THR A 82 17.69 6.14 3.02
N GLU A 83 18.49 7.19 2.83
CA GLU A 83 18.81 7.71 1.50
C GLU A 83 19.45 6.67 0.56
N ASN A 84 20.23 5.76 1.13
CA ASN A 84 20.95 4.71 0.38
C ASN A 84 20.11 3.47 0.08
N HIS A 85 18.91 3.34 0.64
CA HIS A 85 18.01 2.22 0.40
C HIS A 85 17.06 2.52 -0.75
N LYS A 86 16.63 1.45 -1.44
CA LYS A 86 15.52 1.51 -2.39
C LYS A 86 14.20 1.72 -1.63
N TYR A 87 13.20 2.22 -2.34
CA TYR A 87 11.83 2.23 -1.82
C TYR A 87 11.38 0.80 -1.55
N PHE A 88 10.75 0.59 -0.41
CA PHE A 88 10.31 -0.75 0.01
C PHE A 88 8.80 -0.84 0.21
N ARG A 89 8.14 0.29 0.43
CA ARG A 89 6.70 0.40 0.55
C ARG A 89 6.19 1.67 -0.12
N SER A 90 4.91 1.62 -0.55
CA SER A 90 4.19 2.78 -1.03
C SER A 90 2.79 2.84 -0.42
N MET A 91 2.37 4.03 -0.07
CA MET A 91 0.98 4.36 0.24
C MET A 91 0.33 4.91 -1.02
N LEU A 92 -0.80 4.35 -1.40
CA LEU A 92 -1.54 4.71 -2.61
C LEU A 92 -2.92 5.18 -2.21
N LEU A 93 -3.37 6.28 -2.82
CA LEU A 93 -4.72 6.80 -2.67
C LEU A 93 -5.45 6.69 -4.00
N PHE A 94 -6.62 6.07 -3.98
CA PHE A 94 -7.48 5.87 -5.14
C PHE A 94 -8.85 6.50 -4.95
N SER A 95 -9.48 6.86 -6.06
CA SER A 95 -10.89 7.20 -6.14
C SER A 95 -11.54 6.57 -7.37
N ASN A 96 -12.87 6.60 -7.43
CA ASN A 96 -13.63 6.19 -8.61
C ASN A 96 -13.84 7.33 -9.64
N GLN A 97 -13.07 8.41 -9.51
CA GLN A 97 -13.07 9.51 -10.48
C GLN A 97 -11.78 9.49 -11.28
N ILE A 98 -11.92 9.65 -12.59
CA ILE A 98 -10.75 9.77 -13.48
C ILE A 98 -9.96 11.02 -13.07
N ASN A 99 -8.66 10.83 -12.91
CA ASN A 99 -7.75 11.90 -12.54
C ASN A 99 -6.69 12.08 -13.63
N ASP A 100 -6.50 13.32 -14.07
CA ASP A 100 -5.53 13.67 -15.12
C ASP A 100 -4.09 13.76 -14.63
N SER A 101 -3.88 13.79 -13.30
CA SER A 101 -2.55 13.89 -12.69
C SER A 101 -2.47 13.12 -11.39
N VAL A 102 -1.33 12.46 -11.17
CA VAL A 102 -1.04 11.75 -9.92
C VAL A 102 -0.07 12.57 -9.09
N LEU A 103 -0.44 12.87 -7.85
CA LEU A 103 0.46 13.51 -6.89
C LEU A 103 1.50 12.47 -6.41
N LYS A 104 2.79 12.80 -6.57
CA LYS A 104 3.90 11.89 -6.19
C LYS A 104 4.72 12.50 -5.07
N ASN A 105 4.73 11.82 -3.93
CA ASN A 105 5.48 12.17 -2.75
C ASN A 105 6.48 11.08 -2.38
N LYS A 106 7.49 11.45 -1.61
CA LYS A 106 8.54 10.55 -1.14
C LYS A 106 8.86 10.85 0.31
N ILE A 107 9.11 9.80 1.11
CA ILE A 107 9.54 9.97 2.49
C ILE A 107 10.74 9.05 2.78
N THR A 108 11.74 9.61 3.44
CA THR A 108 12.88 8.88 3.99
C THR A 108 12.71 8.81 5.50
N ILE A 109 12.77 7.61 6.07
CA ILE A 109 12.53 7.42 7.51
C ILE A 109 13.69 7.98 8.33
N LYS A 110 14.95 7.66 7.96
CA LYS A 110 16.15 8.06 8.72
C LYS A 110 17.24 8.62 7.82
N ILE A 111 17.97 9.59 8.37
CA ILE A 111 19.26 10.07 7.86
C ILE A 111 20.23 10.03 9.04
N ASP A 112 21.44 9.49 8.86
CA ASP A 112 22.46 9.36 9.92
C ASP A 112 21.94 8.75 11.24
N ASN A 113 21.14 7.68 11.12
CA ASN A 113 20.46 6.98 12.23
C ASN A 113 19.43 7.81 13.02
N GLN A 114 19.11 9.02 12.59
CA GLN A 114 18.07 9.84 13.18
C GLN A 114 16.84 9.90 12.30
N TYR A 115 15.65 9.95 12.89
CA TYR A 115 14.40 10.14 12.15
C TYR A 115 14.40 11.50 11.44
N THR A 116 13.93 11.52 10.20
CA THR A 116 13.77 12.77 9.45
C THR A 116 12.67 13.64 10.05
N LYS A 117 12.75 14.93 9.82
CA LYS A 117 11.73 15.88 10.30
C LYS A 117 10.36 15.55 9.71
N GLU A 118 10.31 15.21 8.41
CA GLU A 118 9.09 14.81 7.73
C GLU A 118 8.44 13.58 8.36
N PHE A 119 9.25 12.58 8.70
CA PHE A 119 8.76 11.37 9.35
C PHE A 119 8.25 11.66 10.77
N ILE A 120 8.96 12.47 11.55
CA ILE A 120 8.54 12.89 12.90
C ILE A 120 7.22 13.67 12.81
N GLU A 121 7.12 14.66 11.92
CA GLU A 121 5.91 15.45 11.74
C GLU A 121 4.70 14.62 11.37
N LEU A 122 4.90 13.61 10.51
CA LEU A 122 3.84 12.69 10.10
C LEU A 122 3.32 11.84 11.26
N LEU A 123 4.18 11.40 12.17
CA LEU A 123 3.86 10.39 13.17
C LEU A 123 3.76 10.91 14.61
N LYS A 124 4.19 12.13 14.91
CA LYS A 124 4.22 12.69 16.27
C LYS A 124 2.87 12.63 17.01
N ALA A 125 1.76 12.67 16.28
CA ALA A 125 0.43 12.57 16.88
C ALA A 125 0.05 11.15 17.34
N TYR A 126 0.80 10.14 16.89
CA TYR A 126 0.51 8.71 17.12
C TYR A 126 1.51 8.03 18.05
N TYR A 127 2.67 8.64 18.26
CA TYR A 127 3.74 8.08 19.10
C TYR A 127 4.08 9.02 20.25
N LEU A 128 4.25 8.46 21.45
CA LEU A 128 4.64 9.22 22.63
C LEU A 128 6.11 9.68 22.59
N TYR A 129 6.96 8.92 21.90
CA TYR A 129 8.39 9.18 21.74
C TYR A 129 8.82 8.83 20.30
N LEU A 130 9.33 9.80 19.60
CA LEU A 130 9.95 9.68 18.29
C LEU A 130 11.33 10.34 18.30
#